data_ac62421f9010e7bff6c18d0860111d0a
#
_entry.id   ac62421f9010e7bff6c18d0860111d0a
#
_cell.length_a   1.000
_cell.length_b   1.000
_cell.length_c   1.000
_cell.angle_alpha   90.00
_cell.angle_beta   90.00
_cell.angle_gamma   90.00
#
_symmetry.space_group_name_H-M   'P 1'
#
loop_
_entity.id
_entity.type
_entity.pdbx_description
1 polymer ?
#
loop_
_entity_poly.entity_id
_entity_poly.type
_entity_poly.pdbx_seq_one_letter_code
_entity_poly.pdbx_strand_id
1 'polypeptide(L)'
;FRTDINRQYGFQKIRNISGDDLIIKPTFDKYFTWDRFWSVKYSLTKSINIDFTATNKARIDEPEGALDTKEKKDTVRRNFWKFGRNIGYDHIFNASYNLPLQLFPAFDWINVRSRYGATYSWLASPLALTSLGNTIKNSQDYQITADVNFKNLYQKSQFLKPYTQTDIKKTKQEYADAYSKYKEQDGIAETKIIKKKEELEKKIADIEIAEKDTSKTKEDIKKLVTEKKLLKNDLRQLKLEKRQLPEPANPALDYVMR
;
A
#
# COMPACT_ATOMS: atom_id res chain seq x y z
N PHE A 1 -12.03 16.08 -16.17
CA PHE A 1 -11.59 16.30 -17.54
C PHE A 1 -10.18 16.90 -17.56
N ARG A 2 -9.31 16.35 -18.42
CA ARG A 2 -7.95 16.86 -18.68
C ARG A 2 -7.73 16.86 -20.18
N THR A 3 -6.98 17.82 -20.68
CA THR A 3 -6.58 17.88 -22.08
C THR A 3 -5.10 18.21 -22.18
N ASP A 4 -4.39 17.49 -23.03
CA ASP A 4 -2.97 17.67 -23.27
C ASP A 4 -2.77 17.95 -24.78
N ILE A 5 -2.11 19.07 -25.06
CA ILE A 5 -1.76 19.49 -26.42
C ILE A 5 -0.24 19.47 -26.53
N ASN A 6 0.28 18.69 -27.45
CA ASN A 6 1.72 18.61 -27.70
C ASN A 6 2.00 18.85 -29.18
N ARG A 7 2.90 19.77 -29.48
CA ARG A 7 3.36 20.08 -30.82
C ARG A 7 4.88 20.07 -30.87
N GLN A 8 5.43 19.24 -31.74
CA GLN A 8 6.86 19.19 -32.05
C GLN A 8 7.05 19.54 -33.53
N TYR A 9 8.06 20.33 -33.82
CA TYR A 9 8.42 20.74 -35.16
C TYR A 9 9.93 20.61 -35.33
N GLY A 10 10.37 19.64 -36.15
CA GLY A 10 11.75 19.41 -36.51
C GLY A 10 12.03 19.89 -37.93
N PHE A 11 13.15 20.52 -38.14
CA PHE A 11 13.65 20.91 -39.44
C PHE A 11 15.08 20.38 -39.61
N GLN A 12 15.27 19.59 -40.66
CA GLN A 12 16.59 19.04 -40.99
C GLN A 12 16.94 19.39 -42.44
N LYS A 13 18.11 19.98 -42.65
CA LYS A 13 18.69 20.25 -43.94
C LYS A 13 20.05 19.57 -44.03
N ILE A 14 20.14 18.58 -44.89
CA ILE A 14 21.38 17.87 -45.13
C ILE A 14 22.25 18.72 -46.05
N ARG A 15 23.50 18.96 -45.65
CA ARG A 15 24.46 19.64 -46.52
C ARG A 15 25.02 18.69 -47.55
N ASN A 16 24.86 19.04 -48.84
CA ASN A 16 25.52 18.31 -49.90
C ASN A 16 27.05 18.56 -49.87
N ILE A 17 27.84 17.51 -49.64
CA ILE A 17 29.32 17.56 -49.57
C ILE A 17 29.92 17.00 -50.83
N SER A 18 29.15 16.36 -51.70
CA SER A 18 29.65 15.61 -52.88
C SER A 18 30.06 16.50 -54.05
N GLY A 19 29.84 17.80 -53.98
CA GLY A 19 30.18 18.71 -55.09
C GLY A 19 29.25 18.65 -56.30
N ASP A 20 28.27 17.75 -56.32
CA ASP A 20 27.26 17.66 -57.37
C ASP A 20 26.13 18.65 -57.10
N ASP A 21 25.47 19.18 -58.18
CA ASP A 21 24.33 20.10 -58.09
C ASP A 21 23.04 19.43 -57.56
N LEU A 22 23.18 18.41 -56.76
CA LEU A 22 22.06 17.67 -56.21
C LEU A 22 21.37 18.50 -55.09
N ILE A 23 20.20 19.00 -55.39
CA ILE A 23 19.38 19.76 -54.43
C ILE A 23 18.71 18.80 -53.47
N ILE A 24 19.28 18.64 -52.26
CA ILE A 24 18.66 17.86 -51.18
C ILE A 24 17.55 18.72 -50.55
N LYS A 25 16.30 18.28 -50.69
CA LYS A 25 15.16 18.98 -50.08
C LYS A 25 15.23 18.83 -48.53
N PRO A 26 14.91 19.90 -47.78
CA PRO A 26 14.83 19.81 -46.34
C PRO A 26 13.69 18.88 -45.89
N THR A 27 13.93 18.14 -44.82
CA THR A 27 12.94 17.27 -44.19
C THR A 27 12.32 17.97 -43.01
N PHE A 28 11.01 17.83 -42.88
CA PHE A 28 10.23 18.40 -41.79
C PHE A 28 9.60 17.28 -40.99
N ASP A 29 9.97 17.19 -39.70
CA ASP A 29 9.32 16.26 -38.77
C ASP A 29 8.28 17.04 -37.95
N LYS A 30 7.02 16.65 -38.09
CA LYS A 30 5.89 17.35 -37.51
C LYS A 30 5.04 16.38 -36.71
N TYR A 31 4.87 16.70 -35.47
CA TYR A 31 4.05 15.94 -34.55
C TYR A 31 3.16 16.90 -33.76
N PHE A 32 1.87 16.88 -34.04
CA PHE A 32 0.90 17.69 -33.36
C PHE A 32 -0.27 16.82 -32.88
N THR A 33 -0.37 16.63 -31.57
CA THR A 33 -1.40 15.81 -30.95
C THR A 33 -2.24 16.60 -29.97
N TRP A 34 -3.46 16.15 -29.82
CA TRP A 34 -4.42 16.66 -28.85
C TRP A 34 -5.08 15.49 -28.15
N ASP A 35 -4.63 15.19 -26.92
CA ASP A 35 -5.14 14.11 -26.10
C ASP A 35 -6.17 14.65 -25.11
N ARG A 36 -7.28 13.94 -24.97
CA ARG A 36 -8.42 14.30 -24.13
C ARG A 36 -8.74 13.13 -23.20
N PHE A 37 -8.84 13.44 -21.91
CA PHE A 37 -9.06 12.47 -20.85
C PHE A 37 -10.33 12.81 -20.08
N TRP A 38 -11.18 11.83 -19.90
CA TRP A 38 -12.38 11.92 -19.08
C TRP A 38 -12.27 10.93 -17.93
N SER A 39 -12.63 11.36 -16.73
CA SER A 39 -12.76 10.49 -15.57
C SER A 39 -14.01 10.90 -14.83
N VAL A 40 -14.92 9.95 -14.68
CA VAL A 40 -16.19 10.12 -13.98
C VAL A 40 -16.28 9.02 -12.94
N LYS A 41 -16.40 9.40 -11.67
CA LYS A 41 -16.67 8.50 -10.56
C LYS A 41 -18.02 8.90 -9.97
N TYR A 42 -18.93 7.96 -9.93
CA TYR A 42 -20.27 8.22 -9.48
C TYR A 42 -20.80 7.11 -8.58
N SER A 43 -21.22 7.48 -7.37
CA SER A 43 -21.88 6.58 -6.43
C SER A 43 -23.40 6.75 -6.59
N LEU A 44 -24.04 5.84 -7.32
CA LEU A 44 -25.47 5.86 -7.57
C LEU A 44 -26.26 5.64 -6.27
N THR A 45 -25.77 4.72 -5.47
CA THR A 45 -26.27 4.42 -4.12
C THR A 45 -25.09 4.10 -3.21
N LYS A 46 -25.34 3.91 -1.90
CA LYS A 46 -24.31 3.42 -0.96
C LYS A 46 -23.73 2.05 -1.37
N SER A 47 -24.47 1.31 -2.19
CA SER A 47 -24.11 -0.04 -2.61
C SER A 47 -23.57 -0.12 -4.05
N ILE A 48 -23.85 0.88 -4.90
CA ILE A 48 -23.47 0.87 -6.33
C ILE A 48 -22.54 2.03 -6.61
N ASN A 49 -21.33 1.69 -7.08
CA ASN A 49 -20.34 2.66 -7.53
C ASN A 49 -19.98 2.37 -9.00
N ILE A 50 -19.86 3.44 -9.76
CA ILE A 50 -19.52 3.40 -11.19
C ILE A 50 -18.30 4.27 -11.39
N ASP A 51 -17.29 3.71 -12.06
CA ASP A 51 -16.09 4.40 -12.48
C ASP A 51 -15.97 4.30 -14.01
N PHE A 52 -15.92 5.43 -14.67
CA PHE A 52 -15.71 5.54 -16.10
C PHE A 52 -14.49 6.39 -16.39
N THR A 53 -13.55 5.86 -17.16
CA THR A 53 -12.41 6.62 -17.66
C THR A 53 -12.33 6.44 -19.17
N ALA A 54 -12.09 7.51 -19.91
CA ALA A 54 -11.90 7.47 -21.34
C ALA A 54 -10.74 8.37 -21.76
N THR A 55 -10.01 7.91 -22.76
CA THR A 55 -8.92 8.65 -23.40
C THR A 55 -9.16 8.69 -24.90
N ASN A 56 -9.17 9.89 -25.45
CA ASN A 56 -9.22 10.09 -26.89
C ASN A 56 -7.92 10.74 -27.35
N LYS A 57 -7.21 10.09 -28.25
CA LYS A 57 -5.99 10.59 -28.89
C LYS A 57 -6.30 11.07 -30.28
N ALA A 58 -6.01 12.33 -30.55
CA ALA A 58 -6.19 12.91 -31.86
C ALA A 58 -4.89 13.52 -32.40
N ARG A 59 -4.70 13.42 -33.68
CA ARG A 59 -3.61 14.06 -34.41
C ARG A 59 -4.16 15.23 -35.23
N ILE A 60 -3.51 16.36 -35.12
CA ILE A 60 -3.79 17.53 -35.96
C ILE A 60 -2.86 17.43 -37.15
N ASP A 61 -3.42 17.08 -38.30
CA ASP A 61 -2.66 16.90 -39.54
C ASP A 61 -2.22 18.27 -40.06
N GLU A 62 -0.89 18.42 -40.26
CA GLU A 62 -0.27 19.60 -40.84
C GLU A 62 0.11 19.38 -42.32
N PRO A 63 -0.01 20.40 -43.19
CA PRO A 63 0.43 20.30 -44.58
C PRO A 63 1.91 19.99 -44.71
N GLU A 64 2.31 19.36 -45.81
CA GLU A 64 3.71 19.05 -46.06
C GLU A 64 4.59 20.31 -46.24
N GLY A 65 5.87 20.14 -45.92
CA GLY A 65 6.87 21.19 -46.02
C GLY A 65 6.81 22.26 -44.92
N ALA A 66 7.41 23.43 -45.16
CA ALA A 66 7.38 24.52 -44.20
C ALA A 66 5.96 25.13 -44.06
N LEU A 67 5.64 25.65 -42.86
CA LEU A 67 4.40 26.41 -42.63
C LEU A 67 4.61 27.88 -42.91
N ASP A 68 4.97 28.20 -44.14
CA ASP A 68 5.37 29.52 -44.64
C ASP A 68 4.19 30.34 -45.16
N THR A 69 3.20 29.69 -45.76
CA THR A 69 2.04 30.36 -46.36
C THR A 69 0.85 30.52 -45.42
N LYS A 70 0.04 31.53 -45.64
CA LYS A 70 -1.18 31.80 -44.88
C LYS A 70 -2.17 30.63 -45.03
N GLU A 71 -2.31 30.07 -46.22
CA GLU A 71 -3.20 28.93 -46.48
C GLU A 71 -2.85 27.70 -45.65
N LYS A 72 -1.55 27.36 -45.53
CA LYS A 72 -1.09 26.25 -44.71
C LYS A 72 -1.38 26.49 -43.22
N LYS A 73 -1.17 27.72 -42.70
CA LYS A 73 -1.49 28.09 -41.33
C LYS A 73 -3.00 28.02 -41.06
N ASP A 74 -3.82 28.48 -42.01
CA ASP A 74 -5.28 28.39 -41.88
C ASP A 74 -5.79 26.95 -41.96
N THR A 75 -5.11 26.06 -42.71
CA THR A 75 -5.41 24.62 -42.70
C THR A 75 -5.14 23.99 -41.34
N VAL A 76 -3.99 24.30 -40.69
CA VAL A 76 -3.68 23.81 -39.36
C VAL A 76 -4.71 24.34 -38.34
N ARG A 77 -5.04 25.63 -38.44
CA ARG A 77 -6.05 26.26 -37.56
C ARG A 77 -7.41 25.55 -37.72
N ARG A 78 -7.85 25.31 -38.94
CA ARG A 78 -9.11 24.61 -39.24
C ARG A 78 -9.11 23.18 -38.66
N ASN A 79 -8.00 22.43 -38.86
CA ASN A 79 -7.86 21.09 -38.35
C ASN A 79 -7.85 21.08 -36.81
N PHE A 80 -7.25 22.09 -36.17
CA PHE A 80 -7.28 22.27 -34.73
C PHE A 80 -8.72 22.48 -34.23
N TRP A 81 -9.47 23.44 -34.81
CA TRP A 81 -10.85 23.68 -34.42
C TRP A 81 -11.82 22.53 -34.72
N LYS A 82 -11.43 21.60 -35.62
CA LYS A 82 -12.13 20.35 -35.82
C LYS A 82 -11.74 19.23 -34.87
N PHE A 83 -10.96 19.56 -33.82
CA PHE A 83 -10.45 18.64 -32.83
C PHE A 83 -9.49 17.57 -33.35
N GLY A 84 -8.91 17.77 -34.54
CA GLY A 84 -8.02 16.84 -35.18
C GLY A 84 -8.68 15.56 -35.69
N ARG A 85 -7.88 14.67 -36.24
CA ARG A 85 -8.27 13.33 -36.65
C ARG A 85 -8.05 12.34 -35.52
N ASN A 86 -9.07 11.68 -35.04
CA ASN A 86 -8.94 10.67 -34.00
C ASN A 86 -8.04 9.53 -34.49
N ILE A 87 -7.05 9.16 -33.69
CA ILE A 87 -6.11 8.07 -33.96
C ILE A 87 -6.24 6.94 -32.95
N GLY A 88 -6.78 7.19 -31.76
CA GLY A 88 -7.04 6.19 -30.75
C GLY A 88 -8.13 6.63 -29.80
N TYR A 89 -8.90 5.66 -29.34
CA TYR A 89 -9.90 5.84 -28.29
C TYR A 89 -9.91 4.63 -27.38
N ASP A 90 -9.68 4.87 -26.10
CA ASP A 90 -9.69 3.84 -25.08
C ASP A 90 -10.69 4.23 -24.01
N HIS A 91 -11.53 3.30 -23.55
CA HIS A 91 -12.29 3.52 -22.33
C HIS A 91 -12.31 2.29 -21.43
N ILE A 92 -12.43 2.56 -20.13
CA ILE A 92 -12.58 1.56 -19.09
C ILE A 92 -13.83 1.92 -18.30
N PHE A 93 -14.72 0.98 -18.16
CA PHE A 93 -15.92 1.07 -17.36
C PHE A 93 -15.85 0.02 -16.24
N ASN A 94 -16.01 0.44 -15.00
CA ASN A 94 -16.11 -0.44 -13.86
C ASN A 94 -17.39 -0.13 -13.09
N ALA A 95 -18.13 -1.16 -12.76
CA ALA A 95 -19.28 -1.07 -11.87
C ALA A 95 -19.09 -2.05 -10.71
N SER A 96 -19.23 -1.57 -9.49
CA SER A 96 -19.20 -2.40 -8.29
C SER A 96 -20.53 -2.32 -7.56
N TYR A 97 -21.07 -3.48 -7.19
CA TYR A 97 -22.30 -3.60 -6.45
C TYR A 97 -22.09 -4.45 -5.21
N ASN A 98 -22.24 -3.83 -4.04
CA ASN A 98 -22.29 -4.52 -2.76
C ASN A 98 -23.75 -4.81 -2.44
N LEU A 99 -24.13 -6.08 -2.50
CA LEU A 99 -25.52 -6.47 -2.18
C LEU A 99 -25.81 -6.16 -0.71
N PRO A 100 -26.81 -5.35 -0.39
CA PRO A 100 -27.12 -4.96 0.99
C PRO A 100 -27.87 -6.09 1.72
N LEU A 101 -27.33 -7.31 1.74
CA LEU A 101 -27.94 -8.47 2.39
C LEU A 101 -28.07 -8.29 3.89
N GLN A 102 -27.27 -7.41 4.47
CA GLN A 102 -27.34 -7.06 5.90
C GLN A 102 -28.68 -6.41 6.31
N LEU A 103 -29.44 -5.87 5.35
CA LEU A 103 -30.77 -5.35 5.62
C LEU A 103 -31.80 -6.46 5.88
N PHE A 104 -31.48 -7.68 5.47
CA PHE A 104 -32.36 -8.84 5.69
C PHE A 104 -31.80 -9.67 6.84
N PRO A 105 -32.51 -9.78 7.98
CA PRO A 105 -32.03 -10.51 9.15
C PRO A 105 -31.66 -11.98 8.89
N ALA A 106 -32.20 -12.59 7.84
CA ALA A 106 -31.87 -13.96 7.45
C ALA A 106 -30.50 -14.09 6.77
N PHE A 107 -29.98 -13.02 6.15
CA PHE A 107 -28.80 -13.03 5.28
C PHE A 107 -27.66 -12.11 5.75
N ASP A 108 -27.75 -11.50 6.95
CA ASP A 108 -26.74 -10.57 7.49
C ASP A 108 -25.36 -11.23 7.75
N TRP A 109 -25.31 -12.56 7.73
CA TRP A 109 -24.09 -13.36 7.84
C TRP A 109 -23.38 -13.59 6.50
N ILE A 110 -23.98 -13.12 5.38
CA ILE A 110 -23.43 -13.21 4.03
C ILE A 110 -23.14 -11.79 3.52
N ASN A 111 -21.96 -11.58 3.00
CA ASN A 111 -21.58 -10.37 2.27
C ASN A 111 -21.26 -10.75 0.82
N VAL A 112 -22.05 -10.25 -0.12
CA VAL A 112 -21.85 -10.51 -1.55
C VAL A 112 -21.46 -9.22 -2.25
N ARG A 113 -20.36 -9.28 -2.97
CA ARG A 113 -19.82 -8.18 -3.76
C ARG A 113 -19.69 -8.62 -5.21
N SER A 114 -20.28 -7.88 -6.12
CA SER A 114 -20.16 -8.09 -7.55
C SER A 114 -19.39 -6.93 -8.19
N ARG A 115 -18.51 -7.26 -9.11
CA ARG A 115 -17.79 -6.29 -9.95
C ARG A 115 -17.98 -6.67 -11.40
N TYR A 116 -18.22 -5.66 -12.21
CA TYR A 116 -18.22 -5.74 -13.64
C TYR A 116 -17.17 -4.78 -14.19
N GLY A 117 -16.27 -5.27 -15.03
CA GLY A 117 -15.27 -4.51 -15.75
C GLY A 117 -15.50 -4.64 -17.24
N ALA A 118 -15.39 -3.53 -17.98
CA ALA A 118 -15.40 -3.54 -19.44
C ALA A 118 -14.32 -2.59 -19.95
N THR A 119 -13.53 -3.07 -20.89
CA THR A 119 -12.53 -2.28 -21.59
C THR A 119 -12.80 -2.28 -23.09
N TYR A 120 -12.67 -1.12 -23.71
CA TYR A 120 -12.78 -0.96 -25.14
C TYR A 120 -11.61 -0.12 -25.62
N SER A 121 -10.99 -0.56 -26.70
CA SER A 121 -9.92 0.15 -27.38
C SER A 121 -10.17 0.15 -28.87
N TRP A 122 -10.07 1.32 -29.47
CA TRP A 122 -10.12 1.53 -30.91
C TRP A 122 -8.86 2.25 -31.35
N LEU A 123 -8.22 1.73 -32.37
CA LEU A 123 -7.03 2.31 -32.99
C LEU A 123 -7.27 2.47 -34.50
N ALA A 124 -7.07 3.69 -35.00
CA ALA A 124 -7.16 3.98 -36.42
C ALA A 124 -6.00 3.32 -37.17
N SER A 125 -6.27 2.88 -38.42
CA SER A 125 -5.22 2.42 -39.29
C SER A 125 -4.24 3.55 -39.64
N PRO A 126 -2.93 3.25 -39.83
CA PRO A 126 -1.97 4.20 -40.34
C PRO A 126 -2.40 4.73 -41.71
N LEU A 127 -2.16 6.01 -41.99
CA LEU A 127 -2.52 6.61 -43.29
C LEU A 127 -1.88 5.91 -44.48
N ALA A 128 -0.70 5.32 -44.30
CA ALA A 128 0.01 4.57 -45.33
C ALA A 128 -0.59 3.16 -45.59
N LEU A 129 -1.39 2.63 -44.66
CA LEU A 129 -1.93 1.25 -44.70
C LEU A 129 -3.43 1.23 -44.37
N THR A 130 -4.18 2.13 -44.95
CA THR A 130 -5.65 2.23 -44.76
C THR A 130 -6.41 0.96 -45.10
N SER A 131 -5.84 0.15 -46.00
CA SER A 131 -6.40 -1.15 -46.44
C SER A 131 -6.48 -2.17 -45.28
N LEU A 132 -5.67 -2.04 -44.24
CA LEU A 132 -5.71 -2.92 -43.05
C LEU A 132 -6.94 -2.67 -42.16
N GLY A 133 -7.62 -1.53 -42.33
CA GLY A 133 -8.74 -1.14 -41.48
C GLY A 133 -8.35 -0.77 -40.07
N ASN A 134 -9.33 -0.42 -39.26
CA ASN A 134 -9.15 -0.04 -37.86
C ASN A 134 -9.11 -1.28 -36.98
N THR A 135 -8.36 -1.19 -35.87
CA THR A 135 -8.30 -2.25 -34.88
C THR A 135 -9.25 -1.94 -33.72
N ILE A 136 -10.11 -2.90 -33.40
CA ILE A 136 -11.00 -2.83 -32.21
C ILE A 136 -10.66 -3.98 -31.28
N LYS A 137 -10.52 -3.66 -30.01
CA LYS A 137 -10.35 -4.64 -28.93
C LYS A 137 -11.37 -4.33 -27.83
N ASN A 138 -12.07 -5.36 -27.37
CA ASN A 138 -12.95 -5.27 -26.22
C ASN A 138 -12.70 -6.45 -25.30
N SER A 139 -12.85 -6.21 -23.99
CA SER A 139 -12.76 -7.23 -22.96
C SER A 139 -13.80 -6.93 -21.90
N GLN A 140 -14.34 -7.98 -21.30
CA GLN A 140 -15.29 -7.89 -20.20
C GLN A 140 -14.86 -8.89 -19.13
N ASP A 141 -14.94 -8.48 -17.88
CA ASP A 141 -14.72 -9.35 -16.73
C ASP A 141 -15.85 -9.20 -15.71
N TYR A 142 -16.21 -10.33 -15.13
CA TYR A 142 -17.21 -10.43 -14.09
C TYR A 142 -16.57 -11.11 -12.87
N GLN A 143 -16.62 -10.46 -11.73
CA GLN A 143 -16.16 -11.02 -10.48
C GLN A 143 -17.26 -10.96 -9.45
N ILE A 144 -17.59 -12.11 -8.87
CA ILE A 144 -18.51 -12.22 -7.75
C ILE A 144 -17.74 -12.81 -6.58
N THR A 145 -17.73 -12.12 -5.45
CA THR A 145 -17.10 -12.55 -4.22
C THR A 145 -18.18 -12.63 -3.14
N ALA A 146 -18.25 -13.77 -2.48
CA ALA A 146 -19.16 -13.97 -1.35
C ALA A 146 -18.36 -14.35 -0.11
N ASP A 147 -18.49 -13.55 0.94
CA ASP A 147 -17.90 -13.78 2.25
C ASP A 147 -18.97 -14.27 3.21
N VAL A 148 -18.72 -15.41 3.83
CA VAL A 148 -19.69 -16.07 4.72
C VAL A 148 -19.18 -16.07 6.15
N ASN A 149 -19.90 -15.42 7.05
CA ASN A 149 -19.58 -15.38 8.47
C ASN A 149 -20.41 -16.41 9.26
N PHE A 150 -19.91 -17.64 9.34
CA PHE A 150 -20.56 -18.71 10.07
C PHE A 150 -20.78 -18.42 11.56
N LYS A 151 -19.91 -17.61 12.18
CA LYS A 151 -20.08 -17.24 13.58
C LYS A 151 -21.37 -16.45 13.79
N ASN A 152 -21.68 -15.51 12.90
CA ASN A 152 -22.94 -14.76 12.94
C ASN A 152 -24.14 -15.67 12.67
N LEU A 153 -24.00 -16.64 11.76
CA LEU A 153 -25.02 -17.65 11.50
C LEU A 153 -25.29 -18.52 12.75
N TYR A 154 -24.22 -19.01 13.41
CA TYR A 154 -24.35 -19.83 14.61
C TYR A 154 -24.97 -19.05 15.79
N GLN A 155 -24.68 -17.75 15.92
CA GLN A 155 -25.29 -16.90 16.95
C GLN A 155 -26.81 -16.70 16.78
N LYS A 156 -27.33 -16.89 15.57
CA LYS A 156 -28.79 -16.82 15.28
C LYS A 156 -29.52 -18.09 15.64
N SER A 157 -28.86 -19.22 15.56
CA SER A 157 -29.44 -20.49 15.98
C SER A 157 -29.56 -20.53 17.50
N GLN A 158 -30.80 -20.64 18.02
CA GLN A 158 -31.04 -20.77 19.47
C GLN A 158 -30.31 -21.99 20.06
N PHE A 159 -30.07 -23.02 19.25
CA PHE A 159 -29.39 -24.25 19.66
C PHE A 159 -27.85 -24.06 19.73
N LEU A 160 -27.22 -23.31 18.82
CA LEU A 160 -25.77 -23.14 18.73
C LEU A 160 -25.24 -21.93 19.51
N LYS A 161 -26.12 -20.96 19.81
CA LYS A 161 -25.76 -19.73 20.53
C LYS A 161 -25.06 -19.98 21.89
N PRO A 162 -25.48 -20.94 22.74
CA PRO A 162 -24.81 -21.18 24.03
C PRO A 162 -23.37 -21.65 23.88
N TYR A 163 -23.06 -22.44 22.87
CA TYR A 163 -21.71 -22.98 22.64
C TYR A 163 -20.71 -21.87 22.25
N THR A 164 -21.10 -20.95 21.38
CA THR A 164 -20.24 -19.85 20.95
C THR A 164 -20.00 -18.81 22.04
N GLN A 165 -20.96 -18.57 22.92
CA GLN A 165 -20.81 -17.63 24.03
C GLN A 165 -20.02 -18.21 25.19
N THR A 166 -20.17 -19.49 25.46
CA THR A 166 -19.47 -20.19 26.56
C THR A 166 -17.97 -20.23 26.29
N ASP A 167 -17.56 -20.53 25.06
CA ASP A 167 -16.15 -20.61 24.71
C ASP A 167 -15.45 -19.25 24.80
N ILE A 168 -16.10 -18.18 24.33
CA ILE A 168 -15.53 -16.83 24.43
C ILE A 168 -15.42 -16.36 25.89
N LYS A 169 -16.43 -16.66 26.73
CA LYS A 169 -16.39 -16.33 28.16
C LYS A 169 -15.31 -17.12 28.90
N LYS A 170 -15.21 -18.43 28.61
CA LYS A 170 -14.16 -19.30 29.17
C LYS A 170 -12.76 -18.77 28.82
N THR A 171 -12.52 -18.53 27.54
CA THR A 171 -11.21 -18.06 27.06
C THR A 171 -10.85 -16.71 27.66
N LYS A 172 -11.82 -15.78 27.79
CA LYS A 172 -11.59 -14.49 28.47
C LYS A 172 -11.28 -14.65 29.95
N GLN A 173 -11.95 -15.59 30.62
CA GLN A 173 -11.77 -15.84 32.06
C GLN A 173 -10.43 -16.52 32.32
N GLU A 174 -10.08 -17.55 31.55
CA GLU A 174 -8.79 -18.22 31.59
C GLU A 174 -7.61 -17.26 31.34
N TYR A 175 -7.77 -16.34 30.38
CA TYR A 175 -6.78 -15.29 30.13
C TYR A 175 -6.67 -14.30 31.30
N ALA A 176 -7.79 -13.85 31.86
CA ALA A 176 -7.79 -12.94 33.00
C ALA A 176 -7.15 -13.60 34.23
N ASP A 177 -7.41 -14.88 34.48
CA ASP A 177 -6.81 -15.65 35.55
C ASP A 177 -5.31 -15.89 35.31
N ALA A 178 -4.91 -16.18 34.09
CA ALA A 178 -3.50 -16.33 33.72
C ALA A 178 -2.73 -15.02 33.84
N TYR A 179 -3.33 -13.92 33.41
CA TYR A 179 -2.74 -12.59 33.51
C TYR A 179 -2.63 -12.09 34.94
N SER A 180 -3.61 -12.38 35.82
CA SER A 180 -3.54 -12.04 37.22
C SER A 180 -2.41 -12.78 37.96
N LYS A 181 -2.25 -14.10 37.69
CA LYS A 181 -1.15 -14.91 38.19
C LYS A 181 0.22 -14.43 37.70
N TYR A 182 0.30 -14.08 36.41
CA TYR A 182 1.52 -13.50 35.86
C TYR A 182 1.91 -12.20 36.56
N LYS A 183 0.95 -11.29 36.77
CA LYS A 183 1.16 -10.02 37.44
C LYS A 183 1.58 -10.20 38.92
N GLU A 184 1.03 -11.18 39.62
CA GLU A 184 1.41 -11.53 40.97
C GLU A 184 2.83 -12.10 41.01
N GLN A 185 3.18 -13.01 40.10
CA GLN A 185 4.54 -13.58 40.01
C GLN A 185 5.57 -12.53 39.60
N ASP A 186 5.22 -11.64 38.67
CA ASP A 186 6.09 -10.50 38.26
C ASP A 186 6.34 -9.55 39.40
N GLY A 187 5.31 -9.20 40.19
CA GLY A 187 5.43 -8.38 41.38
C GLY A 187 6.30 -9.02 42.48
N ILE A 188 6.17 -10.34 42.67
CA ILE A 188 7.03 -11.09 43.63
C ILE A 188 8.48 -11.15 43.13
N ALA A 189 8.67 -11.36 41.80
CA ALA A 189 9.98 -11.37 41.20
C ALA A 189 10.66 -10.00 41.27
N GLU A 190 9.94 -8.92 41.02
CA GLU A 190 10.43 -7.55 41.13
C GLU A 190 10.87 -7.23 42.57
N THR A 191 10.05 -7.57 43.56
CA THR A 191 10.40 -7.31 44.97
C THR A 191 11.62 -8.11 45.44
N LYS A 192 11.78 -9.35 44.96
CA LYS A 192 12.99 -10.16 45.22
C LYS A 192 14.24 -9.55 44.56
N ILE A 193 14.12 -9.11 43.31
CA ILE A 193 15.22 -8.47 42.59
C ILE A 193 15.62 -7.16 43.22
N ILE A 194 14.66 -6.34 43.66
CA ILE A 194 14.93 -5.07 44.36
C ILE A 194 15.67 -5.33 45.70
N LYS A 195 15.20 -6.26 46.52
CA LYS A 195 15.87 -6.62 47.76
C LYS A 195 17.30 -7.12 47.54
N LYS A 196 17.48 -8.00 46.57
CA LYS A 196 18.79 -8.55 46.21
C LYS A 196 19.74 -7.48 45.66
N LYS A 197 19.20 -6.54 44.92
CA LYS A 197 19.94 -5.36 44.44
C LYS A 197 20.41 -4.46 45.59
N GLU A 198 19.53 -4.15 46.54
CA GLU A 198 19.86 -3.35 47.70
C GLU A 198 20.94 -4.01 48.58
N GLU A 199 20.87 -5.35 48.77
CA GLU A 199 21.89 -6.10 49.47
C GLU A 199 23.24 -6.06 48.73
N LEU A 200 23.27 -6.21 47.43
CA LEU A 200 24.50 -6.14 46.62
C LEU A 200 25.09 -4.73 46.61
N GLU A 201 24.28 -3.70 46.52
CA GLU A 201 24.72 -2.30 46.59
C GLU A 201 25.30 -1.95 47.94
N LYS A 202 24.70 -2.46 49.07
CA LYS A 202 25.28 -2.31 50.43
C LYS A 202 26.63 -2.99 50.51
N LYS A 203 26.77 -4.24 50.06
CA LYS A 203 28.04 -4.96 50.08
C LYS A 203 29.13 -4.27 49.27
N ILE A 204 28.76 -3.69 48.12
CA ILE A 204 29.71 -2.91 47.30
C ILE A 204 30.12 -1.64 48.02
N ALA A 205 29.20 -0.94 48.70
CA ALA A 205 29.51 0.26 49.48
C ALA A 205 30.43 -0.06 50.69
N ASP A 206 30.16 -1.17 51.38
CA ASP A 206 31.00 -1.63 52.49
C ASP A 206 32.45 -1.96 52.07
N ILE A 207 32.58 -2.58 50.88
CA ILE A 207 33.90 -2.85 50.29
C ILE A 207 34.58 -1.55 49.84
N GLU A 208 33.86 -0.57 49.31
CA GLU A 208 34.42 0.74 48.93
C GLU A 208 34.91 1.55 50.14
N ILE A 209 34.27 1.40 51.29
CA ILE A 209 34.72 1.98 52.55
C ILE A 209 35.98 1.24 53.00
N ALA A 210 35.98 -0.09 52.94
CA ALA A 210 37.10 -0.93 53.33
C ALA A 210 38.37 -0.79 52.43
N GLU A 211 38.20 -0.42 51.16
CA GLU A 211 39.29 -0.10 50.24
C GLU A 211 40.01 1.21 50.60
N LYS A 212 39.32 2.15 51.24
CA LYS A 212 39.87 3.45 51.65
C LYS A 212 40.63 3.41 52.98
N ASP A 213 40.58 2.30 53.68
CA ASP A 213 41.23 2.12 54.98
C ASP A 213 42.73 1.87 54.79
N THR A 214 43.56 2.85 55.13
CA THR A 214 45.02 2.91 54.91
C THR A 214 45.83 1.89 55.75
N SER A 215 45.17 1.12 56.57
CA SER A 215 45.81 0.13 57.46
C SER A 215 45.95 -1.27 56.85
N LYS A 216 45.41 -1.52 55.66
CA LYS A 216 45.35 -2.85 55.01
C LYS A 216 46.54 -3.16 54.07
N THR A 217 46.98 -4.41 54.14
CA THR A 217 48.10 -4.91 53.31
C THR A 217 47.71 -4.93 51.82
N LYS A 218 48.68 -4.77 50.89
CA LYS A 218 48.46 -4.80 49.42
C LYS A 218 47.75 -6.04 48.92
N GLU A 219 47.89 -7.19 49.57
CA GLU A 219 47.18 -8.43 49.23
C GLU A 219 45.69 -8.41 49.58
N ASP A 220 45.35 -7.78 50.73
CA ASP A 220 43.95 -7.66 51.18
C ASP A 220 43.16 -6.71 50.27
N ILE A 221 43.79 -5.64 49.84
CA ILE A 221 43.19 -4.70 48.85
C ILE A 221 42.93 -5.40 47.52
N LYS A 222 43.83 -6.28 47.07
CA LYS A 222 43.69 -7.04 45.81
C LYS A 222 42.53 -8.04 45.89
N LYS A 223 42.27 -8.67 47.00
CA LYS A 223 41.10 -9.55 47.27
C LYS A 223 39.78 -8.76 47.26
N LEU A 224 39.75 -7.61 47.92
CA LEU A 224 38.58 -6.72 47.95
C LEU A 224 38.19 -6.20 46.54
N VAL A 225 39.20 -5.84 45.71
CA VAL A 225 38.97 -5.42 44.34
C VAL A 225 38.40 -6.53 43.45
N THR A 226 38.85 -7.79 43.63
CA THR A 226 38.31 -8.95 42.91
C THR A 226 36.89 -9.28 43.36
N GLU A 227 36.59 -9.22 44.65
CA GLU A 227 35.26 -9.43 45.22
C GLU A 227 34.26 -8.36 44.71
N LYS A 228 34.66 -7.11 44.71
CA LYS A 228 33.90 -5.99 44.16
C LYS A 228 33.55 -6.20 42.69
N LYS A 229 34.50 -6.71 41.88
CA LYS A 229 34.31 -7.00 40.47
C LYS A 229 33.30 -8.12 40.25
N LEU A 230 33.31 -9.15 41.07
CA LEU A 230 32.31 -10.22 41.04
C LEU A 230 30.91 -9.73 41.39
N LEU A 231 30.78 -8.98 42.50
CA LEU A 231 29.50 -8.39 42.93
C LEU A 231 28.91 -7.41 41.87
N LYS A 232 29.75 -6.64 41.16
CA LYS A 232 29.31 -5.80 40.05
C LYS A 232 28.82 -6.59 38.86
N ASN A 233 29.43 -7.75 38.60
CA ASN A 233 28.94 -8.66 37.53
C ASN A 233 27.61 -9.29 37.90
N ASP A 234 27.43 -9.73 39.16
CA ASP A 234 26.17 -10.27 39.65
C ASP A 234 25.02 -9.24 39.59
N LEU A 235 25.33 -7.99 39.95
CA LEU A 235 24.37 -6.87 39.82
C LEU A 235 23.98 -6.63 38.35
N ARG A 236 24.91 -6.83 37.40
CA ARG A 236 24.67 -6.69 35.97
C ARG A 236 23.82 -7.82 35.43
N GLN A 237 24.04 -9.03 35.90
CA GLN A 237 23.21 -10.19 35.52
C GLN A 237 21.78 -10.07 36.07
N LEU A 238 21.60 -9.65 37.30
CA LEU A 238 20.29 -9.36 37.89
C LEU A 238 19.47 -8.32 37.07
N LYS A 239 20.13 -7.32 36.51
CA LYS A 239 19.48 -6.35 35.60
C LYS A 239 19.05 -6.95 34.27
N LEU A 240 19.70 -8.03 33.82
CA LEU A 240 19.36 -8.75 32.62
C LEU A 240 18.21 -9.76 32.82
N GLU A 241 18.13 -10.38 33.99
CA GLU A 241 17.04 -11.30 34.37
C GLU A 241 15.66 -10.63 34.39
N LYS A 242 15.60 -9.34 34.68
CA LYS A 242 14.34 -8.57 34.64
C LYS A 242 13.65 -8.53 33.26
N ARG A 243 14.32 -8.94 32.19
CA ARG A 243 13.80 -8.90 30.78
C ARG A 243 13.21 -10.23 30.30
N GLN A 244 13.13 -11.28 31.09
CA GLN A 244 12.88 -12.63 30.55
C GLN A 244 11.57 -13.32 30.98
N LEU A 245 10.68 -12.65 31.69
CA LEU A 245 9.35 -13.22 31.98
C LEU A 245 8.45 -13.04 30.73
N PRO A 246 8.06 -14.12 30.04
CA PRO A 246 7.19 -14.02 28.87
C PRO A 246 5.77 -13.61 29.33
N GLU A 247 5.27 -12.54 28.76
CA GLU A 247 3.89 -12.11 28.94
C GLU A 247 2.94 -13.17 28.34
N PRO A 248 1.85 -13.55 29.03
CA PRO A 248 0.92 -14.52 28.49
C PRO A 248 0.29 -14.01 27.19
N ALA A 249 0.28 -14.86 26.15
CA ALA A 249 -0.28 -14.51 24.84
C ALA A 249 -1.74 -14.06 24.97
N ASN A 250 -2.05 -12.89 24.42
CA ASN A 250 -3.41 -12.35 24.46
C ASN A 250 -4.28 -13.05 23.40
N PRO A 251 -5.25 -13.88 23.80
CA PRO A 251 -6.08 -14.62 22.84
C PRO A 251 -6.95 -13.72 21.93
N ALA A 252 -7.13 -12.44 22.28
CA ALA A 252 -7.81 -11.49 21.42
C ALA A 252 -6.97 -11.09 20.19
N LEU A 253 -5.65 -11.17 20.27
CA LEU A 253 -4.75 -10.92 19.14
C LEU A 253 -4.69 -12.11 18.17
N ASP A 254 -4.78 -13.33 18.67
CA ASP A 254 -4.81 -14.55 17.86
C ASP A 254 -6.11 -14.67 17.02
N TYR A 255 -7.19 -14.05 17.47
CA TYR A 255 -8.45 -14.00 16.72
C TYR A 255 -8.46 -12.98 15.57
N VAL A 256 -7.60 -11.98 15.62
CA VAL A 256 -7.48 -10.94 14.56
C VAL A 256 -6.49 -11.37 13.48
N MET A 257 -5.60 -12.32 13.81
CA MET A 257 -4.51 -12.75 12.90
C MET A 257 -4.81 -14.09 12.18
N ARG A 258 -5.94 -14.72 12.46
CA ARG A 258 -6.47 -15.88 11.73
C ARG A 258 -7.71 -15.52 10.92
#